data_62f12f54f5ba2d36b7ac3453d3084b82
#
_entry.id   62f12f54f5ba2d36b7ac3453d3084b82
#
_cell.length_a   1.000
_cell.length_b   1.000
_cell.length_c   1.000
_cell.angle_alpha   90.00
_cell.angle_beta   90.00
_cell.angle_gamma   90.00
#
_symmetry.space_group_name_H-M   'P 1'
#
loop_
_entity.id
_entity.type
_entity.pdbx_description
1 polymer ?
#
loop_
_entity_poly.entity_id
_entity_poly.type
_entity_poly.pdbx_seq_one_letter_code
_entity_poly.pdbx_strand_id
1 'polypeptide(L)'
;MIAICCIAFLTGSAGAQSGAASKSETGAQKIIIDTDIGGDIDDAYAVGLALQSPEFKILGFTTESGDTGDPTDTMLKARLLSRLLKETGRSDIPVAVGTEKHLPKERGFLSQALYAEGGPIGQSYPNAVDFLLEQIRLHPGEITLIAIGPETNIGEAIDRDATTFRKLKRVVIMGGSVYRGYNPFGHMVKNTPSTEYNLSVDVPAAQKLFGSGVTLYVMPLDSTQIKLEELRRNQVFAAGTPLTNTLALLTQQWSGETIRTPTLFDVMAVAYALNPKLCPATPMRLRVDDSGNTKPEAGSPNTWVCLHSDSDQFFDLFMPRIMGAVHWQSGP
;
A
#
# COMPACT_ATOMS: atom_id res chain seq x y z
N MET A 1 57.87 68.19 -20.29
CA MET A 1 56.40 68.03 -20.26
C MET A 1 56.12 66.57 -20.49
N ILE A 2 55.76 65.87 -19.42
CA ILE A 2 55.50 64.43 -19.44
C ILE A 2 53.98 64.29 -19.45
N ALA A 3 53.40 63.67 -20.47
CA ALA A 3 51.98 63.34 -20.56
C ALA A 3 51.71 62.00 -19.90
N ILE A 4 50.90 62.02 -18.86
CA ILE A 4 50.44 60.82 -18.17
C ILE A 4 49.16 60.33 -18.85
N CYS A 5 49.23 59.10 -19.37
CA CYS A 5 48.10 58.44 -20.01
C CYS A 5 47.34 57.59 -18.90
N CYS A 6 46.14 58.00 -18.54
CA CYS A 6 45.28 57.23 -17.63
C CYS A 6 44.57 56.09 -18.39
N ILE A 7 44.95 54.89 -18.09
CA ILE A 7 44.21 53.70 -18.55
C ILE A 7 43.12 53.38 -17.52
N ALA A 8 41.83 53.46 -17.91
CA ALA A 8 40.71 53.10 -17.13
C ALA A 8 40.45 51.57 -17.28
N PHE A 9 40.59 50.82 -16.19
CA PHE A 9 40.18 49.42 -16.12
C PHE A 9 38.68 49.34 -15.88
N LEU A 10 37.96 48.86 -16.87
CA LEU A 10 36.56 48.43 -16.72
C LEU A 10 36.52 47.03 -16.11
N THR A 11 36.17 46.91 -14.83
CA THR A 11 35.88 45.64 -14.17
C THR A 11 34.45 45.26 -14.49
N GLY A 12 34.28 44.32 -15.44
CA GLY A 12 33.01 43.66 -15.68
C GLY A 12 32.73 42.65 -14.58
N SER A 13 31.74 42.91 -13.71
CA SER A 13 31.21 41.95 -12.77
C SER A 13 30.30 40.96 -13.50
N ALA A 14 30.79 39.74 -13.71
CA ALA A 14 29.96 38.62 -14.14
C ALA A 14 29.02 38.23 -12.99
N GLY A 15 27.77 38.62 -13.09
CA GLY A 15 26.72 38.17 -12.20
C GLY A 15 26.47 36.67 -12.43
N ALA A 16 26.89 35.84 -11.50
CA ALA A 16 26.49 34.45 -11.45
C ALA A 16 24.98 34.40 -11.12
N GLN A 17 24.15 34.15 -12.12
CA GLN A 17 22.78 33.73 -11.91
C GLN A 17 22.80 32.34 -11.29
N SER A 18 22.61 32.27 -9.96
CA SER A 18 22.26 31.04 -9.28
C SER A 18 20.87 30.61 -9.76
N GLY A 19 20.85 29.63 -10.65
CA GLY A 19 19.63 28.93 -11.01
C GLY A 19 19.07 28.25 -9.77
N ALA A 20 18.17 28.92 -9.09
CA ALA A 20 17.32 28.28 -8.10
C ALA A 20 16.50 27.23 -8.85
N ALA A 21 16.86 25.96 -8.68
CA ALA A 21 16.03 24.86 -9.09
C ALA A 21 14.67 25.07 -8.42
N SER A 22 13.64 25.35 -9.20
CA SER A 22 12.28 25.42 -8.72
C SER A 22 11.96 24.05 -8.09
N LYS A 23 11.84 24.02 -6.77
CA LYS A 23 11.13 22.92 -6.11
C LYS A 23 9.73 22.93 -6.71
N SER A 24 9.44 21.95 -7.57
CA SER A 24 8.05 21.70 -7.96
C SER A 24 7.31 21.41 -6.66
N GLU A 25 6.35 22.25 -6.29
CA GLU A 25 5.32 21.93 -5.34
C GLU A 25 4.46 20.79 -5.93
N THR A 26 5.00 19.57 -5.92
CA THR A 26 4.18 18.39 -6.11
C THR A 26 3.41 18.23 -4.82
N GLY A 27 2.15 18.67 -4.81
CA GLY A 27 1.24 18.45 -3.69
C GLY A 27 1.21 16.97 -3.30
N ALA A 28 0.90 16.67 -2.04
CA ALA A 28 0.84 15.31 -1.52
C ALA A 28 -0.02 14.40 -2.42
N GLN A 29 0.46 13.19 -2.70
CA GLN A 29 -0.23 12.22 -3.55
C GLN A 29 -1.52 11.77 -2.89
N LYS A 30 -2.67 11.95 -3.54
CA LYS A 30 -3.95 11.45 -3.07
C LYS A 30 -3.99 9.94 -3.19
N ILE A 31 -4.26 9.26 -2.08
CA ILE A 31 -4.37 7.79 -2.04
C ILE A 31 -5.65 7.34 -1.36
N ILE A 32 -6.13 6.18 -1.76
CA ILE A 32 -7.08 5.35 -1.02
C ILE A 32 -6.41 3.99 -0.83
N ILE A 33 -6.56 3.38 0.33
CA ILE A 33 -6.05 2.04 0.61
C ILE A 33 -7.22 1.11 0.82
N ASP A 34 -7.25 0.04 0.02
CA ASP A 34 -8.21 -1.06 0.11
C ASP A 34 -7.51 -2.25 0.78
N THR A 35 -8.04 -2.76 1.91
CA THR A 35 -7.31 -3.62 2.85
C THR A 35 -8.23 -4.67 3.47
N ASP A 36 -7.74 -5.88 3.65
CA ASP A 36 -8.38 -6.93 4.43
C ASP A 36 -7.78 -7.07 5.85
N ILE A 37 -7.28 -5.95 6.39
CA ILE A 37 -6.66 -5.83 7.73
C ILE A 37 -7.38 -6.64 8.80
N GLY A 38 -6.61 -7.38 9.60
CA GLY A 38 -7.17 -8.14 10.74
C GLY A 38 -6.80 -9.62 10.70
N GLY A 39 -6.46 -10.15 9.53
CA GLY A 39 -5.97 -11.49 9.30
C GLY A 39 -4.45 -11.59 9.48
N ASP A 40 -3.68 -11.51 8.40
CA ASP A 40 -2.21 -11.38 8.51
C ASP A 40 -1.85 -10.00 9.10
N ILE A 41 -0.61 -9.85 9.53
CA ILE A 41 -0.20 -8.65 10.28
C ILE A 41 0.30 -7.51 9.38
N ASP A 42 0.65 -7.81 8.16
CA ASP A 42 1.32 -6.87 7.26
C ASP A 42 0.45 -5.71 6.80
N ASP A 43 -0.86 -5.88 6.67
CA ASP A 43 -1.81 -4.78 6.50
C ASP A 43 -1.65 -3.69 7.55
N ALA A 44 -1.55 -4.08 8.83
CA ALA A 44 -1.39 -3.12 9.91
C ALA A 44 -0.08 -2.32 9.77
N TYR A 45 1.00 -2.97 9.34
CA TYR A 45 2.27 -2.29 9.04
C TYR A 45 2.16 -1.43 7.77
N ALA A 46 1.42 -1.85 6.76
CA ALA A 46 1.18 -1.08 5.54
C ALA A 46 0.38 0.20 5.83
N VAL A 47 -0.70 0.09 6.60
CA VAL A 47 -1.46 1.24 7.13
C VAL A 47 -0.55 2.15 7.95
N GLY A 48 0.25 1.57 8.85
CA GLY A 48 1.22 2.32 9.66
C GLY A 48 2.21 3.11 8.82
N LEU A 49 2.80 2.52 7.79
CA LEU A 49 3.70 3.21 6.85
C LEU A 49 2.98 4.36 6.14
N ALA A 50 1.77 4.14 5.67
CA ALA A 50 1.00 5.19 5.00
C ALA A 50 0.70 6.38 5.93
N LEU A 51 0.32 6.11 7.18
CA LEU A 51 0.05 7.14 8.20
C LEU A 51 1.30 7.97 8.55
N GLN A 52 2.48 7.38 8.45
CA GLN A 52 3.77 8.02 8.73
C GLN A 52 4.44 8.60 7.47
N SER A 53 3.70 8.73 6.38
CA SER A 53 4.23 9.20 5.10
C SER A 53 3.48 10.45 4.63
N PRO A 54 4.00 11.65 4.90
CA PRO A 54 3.36 12.92 4.56
C PRO A 54 3.35 13.22 3.05
N GLU A 55 4.08 12.44 2.28
CA GLU A 55 3.97 12.44 0.82
C GLU A 55 2.57 12.00 0.36
N PHE A 56 1.78 11.40 1.28
CA PHE A 56 0.41 10.99 1.02
C PHE A 56 -0.63 11.92 1.64
N LYS A 57 -1.64 12.24 0.85
CA LYS A 57 -2.95 12.69 1.32
C LYS A 57 -3.88 11.48 1.27
N ILE A 58 -4.06 10.82 2.41
CA ILE A 58 -4.97 9.68 2.53
C ILE A 58 -6.40 10.20 2.51
N LEU A 59 -7.16 9.86 1.45
CA LEU A 59 -8.57 10.23 1.30
C LEU A 59 -9.50 9.33 2.10
N GLY A 60 -9.08 8.09 2.35
CA GLY A 60 -9.82 7.12 3.14
C GLY A 60 -9.24 5.73 3.01
N PHE A 61 -9.81 4.83 3.80
CA PHE A 61 -9.58 3.39 3.74
C PHE A 61 -10.88 2.69 3.39
N THR A 62 -10.77 1.60 2.62
CA THR A 62 -11.87 0.67 2.36
C THR A 62 -11.50 -0.70 2.90
N THR A 63 -12.46 -1.41 3.52
CA THR A 63 -12.22 -2.75 4.03
C THR A 63 -12.78 -3.80 3.09
N GLU A 64 -12.05 -4.91 2.96
CA GLU A 64 -12.37 -6.02 2.09
C GLU A 64 -12.86 -7.24 2.89
N SER A 65 -13.67 -8.07 2.26
CA SER A 65 -13.96 -9.42 2.72
C SER A 65 -12.73 -10.31 2.50
N GLY A 66 -12.50 -11.24 3.39
CA GLY A 66 -11.39 -12.19 3.28
C GLY A 66 -10.99 -12.75 4.63
N ASP A 67 -10.31 -13.87 4.65
CA ASP A 67 -9.69 -14.54 5.79
C ASP A 67 -10.65 -15.21 6.80
N THR A 68 -11.81 -14.67 7.15
CA THR A 68 -12.59 -15.18 8.29
C THR A 68 -13.75 -16.08 7.94
N GLY A 69 -14.33 -15.99 6.75
CA GLY A 69 -15.58 -16.67 6.42
C GLY A 69 -16.79 -16.17 7.22
N ASP A 70 -16.63 -15.13 8.04
CA ASP A 70 -17.70 -14.51 8.81
C ASP A 70 -18.31 -13.35 8.00
N PRO A 71 -19.64 -13.32 7.79
CA PRO A 71 -20.30 -12.24 7.05
C PRO A 71 -20.17 -10.87 7.74
N THR A 72 -19.75 -10.81 9.01
CA THR A 72 -19.48 -9.54 9.72
C THR A 72 -18.04 -9.07 9.62
N ASP A 73 -17.21 -9.77 8.87
CA ASP A 73 -15.75 -9.56 8.77
C ASP A 73 -15.38 -8.14 8.35
N THR A 74 -15.95 -7.64 7.24
CA THR A 74 -15.68 -6.29 6.76
C THR A 74 -15.97 -5.21 7.81
N MET A 75 -17.02 -5.40 8.60
CA MET A 75 -17.37 -4.51 9.70
C MET A 75 -16.36 -4.59 10.86
N LEU A 76 -15.90 -5.80 11.22
CA LEU A 76 -14.87 -5.96 12.26
C LEU A 76 -13.55 -5.32 11.83
N LYS A 77 -13.15 -5.48 10.58
CA LYS A 77 -11.98 -4.81 9.99
C LYS A 77 -12.10 -3.29 10.03
N ALA A 78 -13.28 -2.73 9.70
CA ALA A 78 -13.54 -1.29 9.80
C ALA A 78 -13.45 -0.79 11.25
N ARG A 79 -13.93 -1.54 12.22
CA ARG A 79 -13.81 -1.23 13.65
C ARG A 79 -12.35 -1.28 14.12
N LEU A 80 -11.60 -2.28 13.69
CA LEU A 80 -10.16 -2.39 13.94
C LEU A 80 -9.43 -1.16 13.43
N LEU A 81 -9.66 -0.82 12.17
CA LEU A 81 -9.01 0.30 11.50
C LEU A 81 -9.39 1.63 12.14
N SER A 82 -10.68 1.83 12.47
CA SER A 82 -11.15 3.04 13.17
C SER A 82 -10.52 3.19 14.54
N ARG A 83 -10.30 2.09 15.28
CA ARG A 83 -9.58 2.10 16.55
C ARG A 83 -8.11 2.49 16.34
N LEU A 84 -7.42 1.87 15.39
CA LEU A 84 -6.03 2.19 15.06
C LEU A 84 -5.88 3.68 14.70
N LEU A 85 -6.77 4.21 13.84
CA LEU A 85 -6.78 5.62 13.48
C LEU A 85 -7.00 6.53 14.68
N LYS A 86 -7.90 6.16 15.60
CA LYS A 86 -8.15 6.92 16.83
C LYS A 86 -6.92 6.93 17.73
N GLU A 87 -6.29 5.78 17.96
CA GLU A 87 -5.12 5.65 18.83
C GLU A 87 -3.88 6.36 18.26
N THR A 88 -3.82 6.51 16.92
CA THR A 88 -2.74 7.25 16.24
C THR A 88 -3.07 8.71 15.96
N GLY A 89 -4.21 9.21 16.45
CA GLY A 89 -4.62 10.62 16.29
C GLY A 89 -5.11 10.97 14.88
N ARG A 90 -5.51 9.98 14.08
CA ARG A 90 -5.96 10.15 12.68
C ARG A 90 -7.42 9.78 12.46
N SER A 91 -8.28 10.07 13.44
CA SER A 91 -9.75 9.90 13.30
C SER A 91 -10.38 10.80 12.22
N ASP A 92 -9.60 11.70 11.64
CA ASP A 92 -10.00 12.54 10.50
C ASP A 92 -10.14 11.76 9.19
N ILE A 93 -9.51 10.57 9.10
CA ILE A 93 -9.51 9.77 7.88
C ILE A 93 -10.76 8.88 7.84
N PRO A 94 -11.58 8.96 6.77
CA PRO A 94 -12.74 8.12 6.61
C PRO A 94 -12.40 6.64 6.47
N VAL A 95 -13.26 5.78 7.00
CA VAL A 95 -13.27 4.33 6.76
C VAL A 95 -14.59 3.97 6.10
N ALA A 96 -14.55 3.18 5.04
CA ALA A 96 -15.72 2.66 4.34
C ALA A 96 -15.71 1.13 4.35
N VAL A 97 -16.88 0.52 4.44
CA VAL A 97 -17.04 -0.93 4.57
C VAL A 97 -17.37 -1.55 3.23
N GLY A 98 -16.59 -2.56 2.85
CA GLY A 98 -16.83 -3.34 1.64
C GLY A 98 -18.06 -4.21 1.73
N THR A 99 -18.49 -4.69 0.59
CA THR A 99 -19.60 -5.63 0.52
C THR A 99 -19.20 -6.96 1.15
N GLU A 100 -20.00 -7.42 2.09
CA GLU A 100 -19.85 -8.75 2.66
C GLU A 100 -20.13 -9.78 1.56
N LYS A 101 -19.13 -10.57 1.24
CA LYS A 101 -19.21 -11.60 0.22
C LYS A 101 -18.65 -12.90 0.75
N HIS A 102 -19.45 -13.94 0.75
CA HIS A 102 -18.97 -15.26 1.09
C HIS A 102 -18.06 -15.80 -0.02
N LEU A 103 -16.76 -15.89 0.25
CA LEU A 103 -15.76 -16.28 -0.73
C LEU A 103 -15.29 -17.72 -0.50
N PRO A 104 -15.08 -18.53 -1.57
CA PRO A 104 -14.86 -19.97 -1.44
C PRO A 104 -13.54 -20.38 -0.76
N LYS A 105 -12.59 -19.44 -0.60
CA LYS A 105 -11.26 -19.73 -0.05
C LYS A 105 -10.97 -19.04 1.27
N GLU A 106 -12.00 -18.53 1.93
CA GLU A 106 -11.88 -17.93 3.25
C GLU A 106 -11.30 -18.91 4.26
N ARG A 107 -10.39 -18.44 5.09
CA ARG A 107 -9.62 -19.27 6.02
C ARG A 107 -10.09 -19.18 7.47
N GLY A 108 -11.07 -18.35 7.78
CA GLY A 108 -11.55 -18.15 9.14
C GLY A 108 -10.48 -17.58 10.09
N PHE A 109 -9.63 -16.69 9.59
CA PHE A 109 -8.49 -16.16 10.32
C PHE A 109 -8.64 -14.65 10.58
N LEU A 110 -9.13 -14.30 11.76
CA LEU A 110 -9.16 -12.95 12.28
C LEU A 110 -8.31 -12.87 13.56
N SER A 111 -6.99 -12.95 13.41
CA SER A 111 -6.08 -13.01 14.55
C SER A 111 -6.14 -11.79 15.47
N GLN A 112 -6.61 -10.66 14.93
CA GLN A 112 -6.66 -9.38 15.62
C GLN A 112 -8.07 -9.02 16.10
N ALA A 113 -8.96 -10.03 16.23
CA ALA A 113 -10.36 -9.84 16.63
C ALA A 113 -10.53 -9.11 17.97
N LEU A 114 -9.73 -9.47 18.99
CA LEU A 114 -9.80 -8.82 20.31
C LEU A 114 -9.50 -7.32 20.23
N TYR A 115 -8.59 -6.93 19.35
CA TYR A 115 -8.36 -5.52 19.12
C TYR A 115 -9.54 -4.85 18.41
N ALA A 116 -10.12 -5.53 17.40
CA ALA A 116 -11.29 -5.04 16.68
C ALA A 116 -12.51 -4.85 17.59
N GLU A 117 -12.72 -5.75 18.57
CA GLU A 117 -13.82 -5.64 19.56
C GLU A 117 -13.75 -4.35 20.37
N GLY A 118 -12.55 -3.83 20.66
CA GLY A 118 -12.35 -2.55 21.33
C GLY A 118 -12.57 -1.32 20.42
N GLY A 119 -12.89 -1.51 19.15
CA GLY A 119 -13.22 -0.45 18.22
C GLY A 119 -14.60 0.17 18.46
N PRO A 120 -14.94 1.26 17.76
CA PRO A 120 -16.21 1.97 17.96
C PRO A 120 -17.41 1.06 17.68
N ILE A 121 -18.41 1.08 18.59
CA ILE A 121 -19.66 0.35 18.46
C ILE A 121 -20.74 1.30 17.98
N GLY A 122 -21.58 0.86 17.03
CA GLY A 122 -22.69 1.64 16.50
C GLY A 122 -22.28 2.79 15.57
N GLN A 123 -21.01 2.86 15.18
CA GLN A 123 -20.56 3.77 14.12
C GLN A 123 -21.11 3.31 12.77
N SER A 124 -21.70 4.25 12.03
CA SER A 124 -22.09 4.03 10.63
C SER A 124 -20.90 4.27 9.72
N TYR A 125 -20.71 3.38 8.77
CA TYR A 125 -19.68 3.50 7.74
C TYR A 125 -20.34 3.58 6.36
N PRO A 126 -19.82 4.40 5.44
CA PRO A 126 -20.29 4.37 4.05
C PRO A 126 -19.92 3.04 3.37
N ASN A 127 -20.63 2.71 2.30
CA ASN A 127 -20.24 1.58 1.44
C ASN A 127 -18.92 1.89 0.72
N ALA A 128 -18.00 0.92 0.67
CA ALA A 128 -16.66 1.10 0.10
C ALA A 128 -16.69 1.45 -1.39
N VAL A 129 -17.56 0.78 -2.17
CA VAL A 129 -17.63 1.00 -3.62
C VAL A 129 -18.23 2.37 -3.93
N ASP A 130 -19.28 2.77 -3.19
CA ASP A 130 -19.86 4.11 -3.33
C ASP A 130 -18.83 5.19 -3.00
N PHE A 131 -18.12 5.01 -1.88
CA PHE A 131 -17.04 5.90 -1.45
C PHE A 131 -15.93 6.00 -2.50
N LEU A 132 -15.44 4.86 -2.99
CA LEU A 132 -14.37 4.81 -3.99
C LEU A 132 -14.77 5.54 -5.28
N LEU A 133 -15.93 5.22 -5.84
CA LEU A 133 -16.42 5.84 -7.07
C LEU A 133 -16.69 7.34 -6.89
N GLU A 134 -17.19 7.76 -5.74
CA GLU A 134 -17.37 9.17 -5.43
C GLU A 134 -16.04 9.92 -5.38
N GLN A 135 -15.05 9.38 -4.66
CA GLN A 135 -13.71 10.01 -4.59
C GLN A 135 -13.06 10.12 -5.98
N ILE A 136 -13.19 9.10 -6.82
CA ILE A 136 -12.66 9.15 -8.19
C ILE A 136 -13.37 10.24 -9.02
N ARG A 137 -14.68 10.43 -8.86
CA ARG A 137 -15.41 11.51 -9.55
C ARG A 137 -14.96 12.91 -9.08
N LEU A 138 -14.67 13.05 -7.80
CA LEU A 138 -14.18 14.31 -7.21
C LEU A 138 -12.73 14.63 -7.61
N HIS A 139 -11.91 13.61 -7.86
CA HIS A 139 -10.48 13.73 -8.11
C HIS A 139 -10.01 12.90 -9.33
N PRO A 140 -10.58 13.13 -10.53
CA PRO A 140 -10.27 12.34 -11.70
C PRO A 140 -8.80 12.49 -12.13
N GLY A 141 -8.12 11.36 -12.32
CA GLY A 141 -6.71 11.32 -12.71
C GLY A 141 -5.70 11.61 -11.58
N GLU A 142 -6.17 11.80 -10.33
CA GLU A 142 -5.28 12.18 -9.24
C GLU A 142 -5.06 11.05 -8.22
N ILE A 143 -6.01 10.12 -8.07
CA ILE A 143 -5.98 9.11 -7.02
C ILE A 143 -5.13 7.91 -7.43
N THR A 144 -4.17 7.53 -6.56
CA THR A 144 -3.59 6.19 -6.54
C THR A 144 -4.42 5.32 -5.58
N LEU A 145 -5.03 4.27 -6.10
CA LEU A 145 -5.62 3.21 -5.28
C LEU A 145 -4.51 2.20 -4.95
N ILE A 146 -4.31 1.92 -3.67
CA ILE A 146 -3.38 0.89 -3.18
C ILE A 146 -4.26 -0.23 -2.64
N ALA A 147 -4.31 -1.38 -3.32
CA ALA A 147 -5.11 -2.53 -2.90
C ALA A 147 -4.17 -3.62 -2.36
N ILE A 148 -4.42 -4.02 -1.13
CA ILE A 148 -3.59 -4.95 -0.36
C ILE A 148 -4.39 -6.10 0.24
N GLY A 149 -5.62 -6.28 -0.22
CA GLY A 149 -6.51 -7.41 0.05
C GLY A 149 -7.07 -8.00 -1.24
N PRO A 150 -8.05 -8.90 -1.16
CA PRO A 150 -8.78 -9.42 -2.31
C PRO A 150 -9.43 -8.30 -3.13
N GLU A 151 -9.58 -8.51 -4.44
CA GLU A 151 -10.00 -7.46 -5.37
C GLU A 151 -11.54 -7.25 -5.42
N THR A 152 -12.28 -7.64 -4.39
CA THR A 152 -13.76 -7.69 -4.39
C THR A 152 -14.39 -6.32 -4.58
N ASN A 153 -13.96 -5.30 -3.81
CA ASN A 153 -14.44 -3.92 -3.97
C ASN A 153 -14.11 -3.35 -5.36
N ILE A 154 -12.93 -3.67 -5.86
CA ILE A 154 -12.47 -3.25 -7.19
C ILE A 154 -13.34 -3.88 -8.29
N GLY A 155 -13.57 -5.20 -8.20
CA GLY A 155 -14.42 -5.91 -9.16
C GLY A 155 -15.83 -5.34 -9.20
N GLU A 156 -16.42 -5.03 -8.05
CA GLU A 156 -17.74 -4.41 -7.93
C GLU A 156 -17.73 -2.96 -8.46
N ALA A 157 -16.68 -2.18 -8.16
CA ALA A 157 -16.56 -0.82 -8.69
C ALA A 157 -16.47 -0.80 -10.23
N ILE A 158 -15.76 -1.76 -10.83
CA ILE A 158 -15.66 -1.91 -12.28
C ILE A 158 -17.02 -2.31 -12.87
N ASP A 159 -17.73 -3.27 -12.27
CA ASP A 159 -19.05 -3.67 -12.73
C ASP A 159 -20.06 -2.52 -12.69
N ARG A 160 -19.98 -1.70 -11.64
CA ARG A 160 -20.91 -0.61 -11.40
C ARG A 160 -20.65 0.61 -12.30
N ASP A 161 -19.37 1.00 -12.45
CA ASP A 161 -18.98 2.16 -13.27
C ASP A 161 -17.51 2.07 -13.73
N ALA A 162 -17.25 1.20 -14.72
CA ALA A 162 -15.92 1.04 -15.31
C ALA A 162 -15.34 2.34 -15.89
N THR A 163 -16.21 3.26 -16.35
CA THR A 163 -15.78 4.53 -16.92
C THR A 163 -15.21 5.45 -15.85
N THR A 164 -15.84 5.52 -14.69
CA THR A 164 -15.32 6.26 -13.55
C THR A 164 -14.06 5.57 -13.00
N PHE A 165 -14.06 4.23 -12.84
CA PHE A 165 -12.91 3.50 -12.32
C PHE A 165 -11.63 3.75 -13.14
N ARG A 166 -11.72 3.78 -14.46
CA ARG A 166 -10.59 4.11 -15.36
C ARG A 166 -10.04 5.52 -15.22
N LYS A 167 -10.70 6.41 -14.47
CA LYS A 167 -10.17 7.75 -14.14
C LYS A 167 -9.23 7.74 -12.95
N LEU A 168 -8.95 6.60 -12.32
CA LEU A 168 -7.84 6.50 -11.37
C LEU A 168 -6.52 6.89 -12.04
N LYS A 169 -5.64 7.56 -11.30
CA LYS A 169 -4.27 7.83 -11.78
C LYS A 169 -3.52 6.53 -12.02
N ARG A 170 -3.65 5.59 -11.09
CA ARG A 170 -3.11 4.23 -11.15
C ARG A 170 -3.70 3.37 -10.03
N VAL A 171 -3.58 2.08 -10.17
CA VAL A 171 -3.78 1.08 -9.12
C VAL A 171 -2.43 0.43 -8.82
N VAL A 172 -2.12 0.24 -7.54
CA VAL A 172 -0.94 -0.50 -7.06
C VAL A 172 -1.47 -1.62 -6.19
N ILE A 173 -1.24 -2.86 -6.58
CA ILE A 173 -1.73 -4.02 -5.81
C ILE A 173 -0.59 -4.82 -5.18
N MET A 174 -0.82 -5.38 -3.99
CA MET A 174 -0.11 -6.57 -3.54
C MET A 174 -0.89 -7.78 -4.04
N GLY A 175 -0.30 -8.56 -4.94
CA GLY A 175 -0.98 -9.73 -5.48
C GLY A 175 -0.21 -10.43 -6.59
N GLY A 176 -0.48 -11.72 -6.73
CA GLY A 176 0.07 -12.54 -7.78
C GLY A 176 1.41 -13.19 -7.45
N SER A 177 1.78 -14.11 -8.32
CA SER A 177 3.01 -14.90 -8.24
C SER A 177 3.45 -15.22 -9.67
N VAL A 178 4.49 -14.54 -10.14
CA VAL A 178 4.90 -14.62 -11.55
C VAL A 178 5.94 -15.72 -11.76
N TYR A 179 7.01 -15.68 -10.97
CA TYR A 179 8.12 -16.67 -11.03
C TYR A 179 8.43 -17.28 -9.67
N ARG A 180 8.01 -16.67 -8.56
CA ARG A 180 8.31 -17.10 -7.19
C ARG A 180 7.02 -17.29 -6.40
N GLY A 181 6.87 -18.46 -5.80
CA GLY A 181 5.75 -18.76 -4.90
C GLY A 181 6.09 -18.49 -3.44
N TYR A 182 5.13 -18.71 -2.55
CA TYR A 182 5.30 -18.55 -1.10
C TYR A 182 6.49 -19.35 -0.57
N ASN A 183 7.29 -18.69 0.27
CA ASN A 183 8.40 -19.29 1.01
C ASN A 183 8.32 -18.94 2.50
N PRO A 184 7.41 -19.58 3.25
CA PRO A 184 7.12 -19.19 4.63
C PRO A 184 8.25 -19.47 5.62
N PHE A 185 9.07 -20.48 5.36
CA PHE A 185 10.04 -21.00 6.34
C PHE A 185 11.50 -20.92 5.94
N GLY A 186 11.81 -20.46 4.72
CA GLY A 186 13.14 -20.67 4.17
C GLY A 186 13.86 -19.41 3.72
N HIS A 187 15.19 -19.52 3.77
CA HIS A 187 16.07 -18.59 3.07
C HIS A 187 16.30 -19.01 1.61
N MET A 188 15.81 -20.19 1.22
CA MET A 188 15.89 -20.67 -0.16
C MET A 188 14.71 -20.12 -0.97
N VAL A 189 15.03 -19.46 -2.06
CA VAL A 189 14.01 -18.90 -2.96
C VAL A 189 13.28 -20.04 -3.67
N LYS A 190 11.96 -20.07 -3.56
CA LYS A 190 11.12 -20.98 -4.33
C LYS A 190 10.88 -20.38 -5.73
N ASN A 191 11.57 -20.94 -6.72
CA ASN A 191 11.48 -20.48 -8.11
C ASN A 191 10.32 -21.11 -8.91
N THR A 192 9.24 -21.50 -8.23
CA THR A 192 8.01 -21.96 -8.88
C THR A 192 6.86 -21.11 -8.38
N PRO A 193 6.05 -20.54 -9.27
CA PRO A 193 4.88 -19.79 -8.88
C PRO A 193 3.92 -20.63 -8.02
N SER A 194 3.17 -19.98 -7.17
CA SER A 194 2.04 -20.55 -6.43
C SER A 194 0.81 -19.69 -6.62
N THR A 195 -0.35 -20.25 -6.37
CA THR A 195 -1.57 -19.44 -6.27
C THR A 195 -1.40 -18.45 -5.13
N GLU A 196 -1.47 -17.16 -5.44
CA GLU A 196 -1.36 -16.09 -4.46
C GLU A 196 -2.76 -15.79 -3.88
N TYR A 197 -2.80 -15.42 -2.59
CA TYR A 197 -4.05 -15.33 -1.83
C TYR A 197 -5.00 -14.27 -2.40
N ASN A 198 -4.61 -13.00 -2.47
CA ASN A 198 -5.49 -11.89 -2.85
C ASN A 198 -6.17 -12.11 -4.20
N LEU A 199 -5.39 -12.48 -5.23
CA LEU A 199 -5.95 -12.74 -6.56
C LEU A 199 -6.76 -14.04 -6.63
N SER A 200 -6.54 -14.99 -5.72
CA SER A 200 -7.22 -16.28 -5.75
C SER A 200 -8.52 -16.33 -4.96
N VAL A 201 -8.73 -15.39 -4.05
CA VAL A 201 -9.93 -15.33 -3.20
C VAL A 201 -11.13 -14.88 -4.04
N ASP A 202 -10.99 -13.86 -4.87
CA ASP A 202 -12.02 -13.41 -5.81
C ASP A 202 -11.47 -13.34 -7.24
N VAL A 203 -11.31 -14.52 -7.86
CA VAL A 203 -10.77 -14.65 -9.23
C VAL A 203 -11.51 -13.80 -10.26
N PRO A 204 -12.85 -13.75 -10.29
CA PRO A 204 -13.57 -12.90 -11.23
C PRO A 204 -13.25 -11.41 -11.05
N ALA A 205 -13.10 -10.94 -9.82
CA ALA A 205 -12.73 -9.55 -9.53
C ALA A 205 -11.30 -9.24 -10.00
N ALA A 206 -10.34 -10.13 -9.70
CA ALA A 206 -8.97 -10.03 -10.17
C ALA A 206 -8.90 -10.00 -11.72
N GLN A 207 -9.62 -10.89 -12.41
CA GLN A 207 -9.69 -10.90 -13.88
C GLN A 207 -10.24 -9.59 -14.44
N LYS A 208 -11.25 -8.99 -13.80
CA LYS A 208 -11.80 -7.68 -14.20
C LYS A 208 -10.76 -6.57 -14.05
N LEU A 209 -10.02 -6.54 -12.95
CA LEU A 209 -8.96 -5.56 -12.74
C LEU A 209 -7.90 -5.65 -13.83
N PHE A 210 -7.37 -6.84 -14.13
CA PHE A 210 -6.34 -7.04 -15.15
C PHE A 210 -6.84 -6.74 -16.58
N GLY A 211 -8.15 -6.80 -16.80
CA GLY A 211 -8.83 -6.43 -18.06
C GLY A 211 -9.35 -5.00 -18.11
N SER A 212 -9.28 -4.23 -17.03
CA SER A 212 -9.96 -2.93 -16.88
C SER A 212 -9.41 -1.81 -17.76
N GLY A 213 -8.13 -1.90 -18.15
CA GLY A 213 -7.42 -0.85 -18.89
C GLY A 213 -6.94 0.32 -18.00
N VAL A 214 -7.07 0.25 -16.67
CA VAL A 214 -6.44 1.19 -15.74
C VAL A 214 -4.92 0.97 -15.73
N THR A 215 -4.15 2.01 -15.43
CA THR A 215 -2.70 1.84 -15.19
C THR A 215 -2.47 1.01 -13.93
N LEU A 216 -2.05 -0.25 -14.11
CA LEU A 216 -1.92 -1.25 -13.04
C LEU A 216 -0.46 -1.59 -12.74
N TYR A 217 -0.08 -1.45 -11.47
CA TYR A 217 1.20 -1.88 -10.94
C TYR A 217 0.98 -3.07 -9.99
N VAL A 218 1.75 -4.13 -10.21
CA VAL A 218 1.61 -5.41 -9.48
C VAL A 218 2.86 -5.68 -8.66
N MET A 219 2.69 -5.85 -7.35
CA MET A 219 3.72 -6.25 -6.40
C MET A 219 3.49 -7.71 -6.03
N PRO A 220 4.02 -8.67 -6.82
CA PRO A 220 3.77 -10.09 -6.58
C PRO A 220 4.68 -10.67 -5.50
N LEU A 221 4.46 -11.94 -5.15
CA LEU A 221 5.32 -12.71 -4.24
C LEU A 221 6.80 -12.69 -4.63
N ASP A 222 7.09 -12.38 -5.89
CA ASP A 222 8.44 -12.25 -6.43
C ASP A 222 9.27 -11.19 -5.70
N SER A 223 8.62 -10.13 -5.19
CA SER A 223 9.27 -8.95 -4.61
C SER A 223 8.78 -8.58 -3.20
N THR A 224 7.71 -9.19 -2.71
CA THR A 224 7.04 -8.75 -1.48
C THR A 224 7.41 -9.55 -0.23
N GLN A 225 8.13 -10.67 -0.35
CA GLN A 225 8.44 -11.56 0.76
C GLN A 225 9.56 -11.03 1.68
N ILE A 226 9.40 -9.79 2.17
CA ILE A 226 10.37 -9.11 3.04
C ILE A 226 10.01 -9.40 4.49
N LYS A 227 10.88 -10.11 5.21
CA LYS A 227 10.62 -10.52 6.60
C LYS A 227 11.03 -9.44 7.59
N LEU A 228 10.12 -9.12 8.51
CA LEU A 228 10.41 -8.28 9.66
C LEU A 228 11.04 -9.15 10.77
N GLU A 229 12.33 -9.40 10.64
CA GLU A 229 13.09 -10.21 11.58
C GLU A 229 13.08 -9.62 13.00
N GLU A 230 13.31 -10.47 13.98
CA GLU A 230 13.15 -10.16 15.41
C GLU A 230 13.87 -8.87 15.84
N LEU A 231 15.10 -8.67 15.39
CA LEU A 231 15.86 -7.47 15.76
C LEU A 231 15.16 -6.18 15.32
N ARG A 232 14.72 -6.11 14.04
CA ARG A 232 14.01 -4.94 13.52
C ARG A 232 12.63 -4.79 14.17
N ARG A 233 11.92 -5.89 14.40
CA ARG A 233 10.63 -5.89 15.11
C ARG A 233 10.76 -5.33 16.52
N ASN A 234 11.80 -5.74 17.27
CA ASN A 234 12.07 -5.21 18.61
C ASN A 234 12.44 -3.73 18.59
N GLN A 235 13.13 -3.25 17.54
CA GLN A 235 13.39 -1.81 17.35
C GLN A 235 12.09 -1.03 17.16
N VAL A 236 11.16 -1.55 16.33
CA VAL A 236 9.83 -0.93 16.15
C VAL A 236 9.10 -0.84 17.49
N PHE A 237 9.04 -1.93 18.26
CA PHE A 237 8.33 -1.94 19.54
C PHE A 237 8.98 -1.03 20.58
N ALA A 238 10.31 -0.95 20.60
CA ALA A 238 11.05 -0.08 21.51
C ALA A 238 10.88 1.42 21.22
N ALA A 239 10.37 1.80 20.05
CA ALA A 239 10.13 3.21 19.71
C ALA A 239 9.04 3.87 20.56
N GLY A 240 8.09 3.10 21.12
CA GLY A 240 7.12 3.54 22.12
C GLY A 240 6.14 4.62 21.66
N THR A 241 5.96 4.81 20.36
CA THR A 241 4.96 5.73 19.81
C THR A 241 3.55 5.12 19.88
N PRO A 242 2.46 5.90 19.81
CA PRO A 242 1.11 5.34 19.76
C PRO A 242 0.96 4.29 18.66
N LEU A 243 1.52 4.54 17.47
CA LEU A 243 1.48 3.59 16.35
C LEU A 243 2.26 2.31 16.68
N THR A 244 3.50 2.42 17.15
CA THR A 244 4.32 1.22 17.41
C THR A 244 3.81 0.41 18.59
N ASN A 245 3.16 1.03 19.57
CA ASN A 245 2.49 0.33 20.67
C ASN A 245 1.27 -0.47 20.13
N THR A 246 0.48 0.14 19.24
CA THR A 246 -0.62 -0.55 18.55
C THR A 246 -0.12 -1.72 17.71
N LEU A 247 0.93 -1.52 16.92
CA LEU A 247 1.55 -2.59 16.12
C LEU A 247 2.10 -3.72 16.98
N ALA A 248 2.70 -3.41 18.14
CA ALA A 248 3.18 -4.44 19.07
C ALA A 248 2.01 -5.30 19.59
N LEU A 249 0.89 -4.66 19.96
CA LEU A 249 -0.31 -5.37 20.43
C LEU A 249 -0.92 -6.26 19.34
N LEU A 250 -1.07 -5.73 18.13
CA LEU A 250 -1.60 -6.49 17.00
C LEU A 250 -0.68 -7.64 16.61
N THR A 251 0.64 -7.41 16.59
CA THR A 251 1.63 -8.47 16.33
C THR A 251 1.59 -9.56 17.40
N GLN A 252 1.36 -9.20 18.66
CA GLN A 252 1.22 -10.18 19.75
C GLN A 252 -0.03 -11.07 19.54
N GLN A 253 -1.16 -10.50 19.17
CA GLN A 253 -2.37 -11.26 18.86
C GLN A 253 -2.12 -12.21 17.67
N TRP A 254 -1.57 -11.69 16.59
CA TRP A 254 -1.22 -12.48 15.41
C TRP A 254 -0.25 -13.63 15.75
N SER A 255 0.77 -13.39 16.58
CA SER A 255 1.75 -14.39 17.01
C SER A 255 1.13 -15.49 17.88
N GLY A 256 -0.01 -15.25 18.50
CA GLY A 256 -0.76 -16.26 19.23
C GLY A 256 -1.31 -17.38 18.34
N GLU A 257 -1.48 -17.10 17.05
CA GLU A 257 -2.04 -18.05 16.08
C GLU A 257 -1.00 -18.61 15.10
N THR A 258 0.22 -18.08 15.11
CA THR A 258 1.27 -18.52 14.17
C THR A 258 2.68 -18.40 14.76
N ILE A 259 3.55 -19.35 14.37
CA ILE A 259 4.98 -19.33 14.70
C ILE A 259 5.82 -18.62 13.63
N ARG A 260 5.20 -18.03 12.62
CA ARG A 260 5.90 -17.40 11.50
C ARG A 260 6.49 -16.06 11.89
N THR A 261 7.56 -15.67 11.22
CA THR A 261 8.05 -14.29 11.22
C THR A 261 7.13 -13.44 10.36
N PRO A 262 6.69 -12.25 10.82
CA PRO A 262 5.91 -11.34 9.98
C PRO A 262 6.61 -11.08 8.65
N THR A 263 5.87 -11.25 7.56
CA THR A 263 6.36 -10.97 6.20
C THR A 263 5.59 -9.77 5.67
N LEU A 264 6.29 -8.73 5.28
CA LEU A 264 5.73 -7.41 4.94
C LEU A 264 5.29 -7.37 3.46
N PHE A 265 4.40 -8.29 3.05
CA PHE A 265 3.95 -8.36 1.66
C PHE A 265 3.31 -7.04 1.21
N ASP A 266 2.32 -6.57 1.94
CA ASP A 266 1.49 -5.40 1.63
C ASP A 266 2.24 -4.10 1.76
N VAL A 267 3.17 -4.06 2.72
CA VAL A 267 4.00 -2.87 2.95
C VAL A 267 4.78 -2.49 1.70
N MET A 268 5.14 -3.48 0.86
CA MET A 268 5.84 -3.22 -0.38
C MET A 268 5.00 -2.43 -1.38
N ALA A 269 3.68 -2.65 -1.44
CA ALA A 269 2.79 -1.87 -2.31
C ALA A 269 2.73 -0.40 -1.89
N VAL A 270 2.65 -0.13 -0.59
CA VAL A 270 2.69 1.24 -0.04
C VAL A 270 4.07 1.87 -0.26
N ALA A 271 5.15 1.13 0.01
CA ALA A 271 6.52 1.60 -0.19
C ALA A 271 6.81 1.91 -1.67
N TYR A 272 6.32 1.09 -2.59
CA TYR A 272 6.40 1.34 -4.03
C TYR A 272 5.66 2.62 -4.44
N ALA A 273 4.46 2.83 -3.90
CA ALA A 273 3.70 4.06 -4.18
C ALA A 273 4.43 5.33 -3.72
N LEU A 274 5.22 5.24 -2.63
CA LEU A 274 6.10 6.30 -2.11
C LEU A 274 7.35 6.47 -2.97
N ASN A 275 8.02 5.38 -3.27
CA ASN A 275 9.30 5.39 -3.99
C ASN A 275 9.39 4.23 -4.99
N PRO A 276 8.99 4.45 -6.25
CA PRO A 276 9.06 3.40 -7.28
C PRO A 276 10.48 2.87 -7.57
N LYS A 277 11.53 3.58 -7.12
CA LYS A 277 12.92 3.13 -7.31
C LYS A 277 13.26 1.91 -6.45
N LEU A 278 12.50 1.64 -5.40
CA LEU A 278 12.66 0.43 -4.58
C LEU A 278 12.49 -0.86 -5.39
N CYS A 279 11.71 -0.78 -6.47
CA CYS A 279 11.48 -1.89 -7.37
C CYS A 279 11.14 -1.36 -8.78
N PRO A 280 12.14 -1.20 -9.65
CA PRO A 280 11.88 -0.82 -11.04
C PRO A 280 10.92 -1.80 -11.71
N ALA A 281 9.71 -1.34 -12.01
CA ALA A 281 8.67 -2.20 -12.57
C ALA A 281 8.90 -2.46 -14.06
N THR A 282 8.72 -3.72 -14.46
CA THR A 282 8.85 -4.18 -15.85
C THR A 282 7.47 -4.25 -16.50
N PRO A 283 7.28 -3.69 -17.73
CA PRO A 283 6.03 -3.85 -18.43
C PRO A 283 5.83 -5.32 -18.86
N MET A 284 4.69 -5.89 -18.48
CA MET A 284 4.36 -7.29 -18.79
C MET A 284 2.88 -7.42 -19.18
N ARG A 285 2.59 -8.42 -20.00
CA ARG A 285 1.24 -8.91 -20.15
C ARG A 285 1.01 -10.04 -19.18
N LEU A 286 0.10 -9.84 -18.22
CA LEU A 286 -0.30 -10.83 -17.24
C LEU A 286 -1.79 -11.16 -17.40
N ARG A 287 -2.14 -12.42 -17.16
CA ARG A 287 -3.50 -12.91 -17.01
C ARG A 287 -3.66 -13.66 -15.70
N VAL A 288 -4.79 -13.49 -15.06
CA VAL A 288 -5.22 -14.33 -13.94
C VAL A 288 -6.07 -15.48 -14.54
N ASP A 289 -5.62 -16.73 -14.34
CA ASP A 289 -6.36 -17.90 -14.82
C ASP A 289 -7.56 -18.23 -13.89
N ASP A 290 -8.42 -19.16 -14.31
CA ASP A 290 -9.62 -19.53 -13.56
C ASP A 290 -9.34 -20.18 -12.20
N SER A 291 -8.10 -20.51 -11.91
CA SER A 291 -7.64 -20.99 -10.60
C SER A 291 -6.99 -19.90 -9.75
N GLY A 292 -6.93 -18.65 -10.24
CA GLY A 292 -6.32 -17.51 -9.55
C GLY A 292 -4.80 -17.44 -9.68
N ASN A 293 -4.20 -18.19 -10.62
CA ASN A 293 -2.76 -18.07 -10.86
C ASN A 293 -2.46 -16.94 -11.83
N THR A 294 -1.38 -16.22 -11.57
CA THR A 294 -0.87 -15.17 -12.46
C THR A 294 0.01 -15.80 -13.54
N LYS A 295 -0.34 -15.56 -14.80
CA LYS A 295 0.35 -16.14 -15.97
C LYS A 295 0.90 -15.04 -16.88
N PRO A 296 2.22 -14.99 -17.11
CA PRO A 296 2.79 -14.19 -18.20
C PRO A 296 2.29 -14.69 -19.56
N GLU A 297 1.94 -13.76 -20.45
CA GLU A 297 1.49 -14.03 -21.82
C GLU A 297 2.25 -13.19 -22.83
N ALA A 298 2.28 -13.62 -24.08
CA ALA A 298 2.77 -12.82 -25.19
C ALA A 298 1.74 -11.72 -25.54
N GLY A 299 2.21 -10.56 -25.97
CA GLY A 299 1.37 -9.46 -26.41
C GLY A 299 1.71 -8.12 -25.78
N SER A 300 0.91 -7.11 -26.07
CA SER A 300 1.11 -5.77 -25.50
C SER A 300 0.94 -5.80 -23.97
N PRO A 301 1.83 -5.14 -23.20
CA PRO A 301 1.72 -5.08 -21.76
C PRO A 301 0.38 -4.48 -21.31
N ASN A 302 -0.18 -5.07 -20.24
CA ASN A 302 -1.36 -4.53 -19.54
C ASN A 302 -1.05 -4.16 -18.09
N THR A 303 0.16 -4.46 -17.62
CA THR A 303 0.61 -4.24 -16.24
C THR A 303 2.08 -3.81 -16.19
N TRP A 304 2.44 -3.22 -15.06
CA TRP A 304 3.81 -2.96 -14.65
C TRP A 304 4.12 -3.81 -13.42
N VAL A 305 5.12 -4.68 -13.49
CA VAL A 305 5.36 -5.72 -12.48
C VAL A 305 6.68 -5.50 -11.77
N CYS A 306 6.63 -5.45 -10.44
CA CYS A 306 7.79 -5.41 -9.58
C CYS A 306 8.31 -6.84 -9.33
N LEU A 307 9.31 -7.29 -10.06
CA LEU A 307 9.83 -8.65 -9.94
C LEU A 307 10.95 -8.81 -8.91
N HIS A 308 11.57 -7.71 -8.51
CA HIS A 308 12.69 -7.72 -7.58
C HIS A 308 12.76 -6.41 -6.80
N SER A 309 12.67 -6.52 -5.49
CA SER A 309 12.85 -5.39 -4.56
C SER A 309 14.20 -5.49 -3.85
N ASP A 310 14.76 -4.33 -3.49
CA ASP A 310 15.94 -4.25 -2.64
C ASP A 310 15.50 -4.12 -1.18
N SER A 311 15.72 -5.15 -0.38
CA SER A 311 15.29 -5.20 1.02
C SER A 311 16.01 -4.19 1.90
N ASP A 312 17.26 -3.84 1.62
CA ASP A 312 17.99 -2.85 2.43
C ASP A 312 17.44 -1.45 2.18
N GLN A 313 17.26 -1.07 0.91
CA GLN A 313 16.61 0.19 0.56
C GLN A 313 15.16 0.26 1.08
N PHE A 314 14.45 -0.86 1.09
CA PHE A 314 13.12 -0.94 1.68
C PHE A 314 13.16 -0.64 3.18
N PHE A 315 14.05 -1.26 3.94
CA PHE A 315 14.18 -1.00 5.38
C PHE A 315 14.72 0.40 5.69
N ASP A 316 15.58 0.96 4.86
CA ASP A 316 16.03 2.36 4.97
C ASP A 316 14.86 3.35 4.82
N LEU A 317 13.86 3.02 3.99
CA LEU A 317 12.63 3.81 3.89
C LEU A 317 11.66 3.52 5.03
N PHE A 318 11.42 2.24 5.35
CA PHE A 318 10.38 1.77 6.26
C PHE A 318 10.70 2.07 7.73
N MET A 319 11.88 1.68 8.21
CA MET A 319 12.20 1.72 9.65
C MET A 319 12.13 3.13 10.26
N PRO A 320 12.73 4.18 9.66
CA PRO A 320 12.63 5.51 10.24
C PRO A 320 11.20 6.04 10.30
N ARG A 321 10.38 5.71 9.30
CA ARG A 321 8.98 6.17 9.25
C ARG A 321 8.13 5.46 10.30
N ILE A 322 8.15 4.14 10.32
CA ILE A 322 7.30 3.37 11.23
C ILE A 322 7.60 3.64 12.70
N MET A 323 8.86 3.94 13.04
CA MET A 323 9.28 4.33 14.38
C MET A 323 8.99 5.79 14.72
N GLY A 324 8.50 6.61 13.79
CA GLY A 324 8.27 8.03 14.02
C GLY A 324 9.54 8.87 14.14
N ALA A 325 10.69 8.35 13.65
CA ALA A 325 11.97 9.05 13.70
C ALA A 325 12.10 10.17 12.66
N VAL A 326 11.19 10.23 11.71
CA VAL A 326 11.13 11.32 10.71
C VAL A 326 10.38 12.47 11.36
N HIS A 327 11.09 13.37 12.03
CA HIS A 327 10.54 14.63 12.51
C HIS A 327 10.25 15.54 11.31
N TRP A 328 8.97 15.69 10.98
CA TRP A 328 8.54 16.70 10.01
C TRP A 328 8.68 18.07 10.68
N GLN A 329 9.63 18.86 10.20
CA GLN A 329 9.56 20.27 10.42
C GLN A 329 8.29 20.75 9.68
N SER A 330 7.20 20.94 10.45
CA SER A 330 6.10 21.76 10.00
C SER A 330 6.71 23.09 9.61
N GLY A 331 6.74 23.36 8.31
CA GLY A 331 7.11 24.69 7.80
C GLY A 331 6.21 25.74 8.45
N PRO A 332 6.70 26.98 8.59
CA PRO A 332 5.98 28.07 9.22
C PRO A 332 4.66 28.38 8.50
#